data_3e6bb742a1e500e602d6643815a07f58
#
_entry.id   3e6bb742a1e500e602d6643815a07f58
#
_cell.length_a   1.000
_cell.length_b   1.000
_cell.length_c   1.000
_cell.angle_alpha   90.00
_cell.angle_beta   90.00
_cell.angle_gamma   90.00
#
_symmetry.space_group_name_H-M   'P 1'
#
loop_
_entity.id
_entity.type
_entity.pdbx_description
1 polymer ?
#
loop_
_entity_poly.entity_id
_entity_poly.type
_entity_poly.pdbx_seq_one_letter_code
_entity_poly.pdbx_strand_id
1 'polypeptide(L)'
;MFALVALSFVTYGSTSHDLVHRSMGLPGRANEALLCAVELLALRSGHAYRAAHLHHHATYPGPGDIEGAAARMTFLGSLADGLTLQYRVYAWALRRGKDRRWVVGEGVACVALAAGSVALLPVTPAFAIYVALMVAGSWVIPLVTSYLPHDATGATELT
;
A
#
# COMPACT_ATOMS: atom_id res chain seq x y z
N MET A 1 16.62 -12.78 5.60
CA MET A 1 15.61 -11.78 5.95
C MET A 1 15.38 -10.74 4.83
N PHE A 2 16.40 -10.02 4.33
CA PHE A 2 16.25 -9.07 3.23
C PHE A 2 15.59 -9.65 1.98
N ALA A 3 16.01 -10.84 1.53
CA ALA A 3 15.42 -11.51 0.38
C ALA A 3 13.94 -11.84 0.57
N LEU A 4 13.53 -12.23 1.78
CA LEU A 4 12.11 -12.48 2.09
C LEU A 4 11.29 -11.19 2.03
N VAL A 5 11.83 -10.08 2.54
CA VAL A 5 11.13 -8.79 2.47
C VAL A 5 11.05 -8.30 1.02
N ALA A 6 12.13 -8.41 0.23
CA ALA A 6 12.12 -8.05 -1.18
C ALA A 6 11.11 -8.91 -1.98
N LEU A 7 11.10 -10.22 -1.74
CA LEU A 7 10.11 -11.13 -2.35
C LEU A 7 8.69 -10.77 -1.93
N SER A 8 8.49 -10.40 -0.66
CA SER A 8 7.19 -9.94 -0.14
C SER A 8 6.70 -8.72 -0.90
N PHE A 9 7.56 -7.72 -1.18
CA PHE A 9 7.15 -6.54 -1.94
C PHE A 9 6.66 -6.89 -3.34
N VAL A 10 7.38 -7.74 -4.07
CA VAL A 10 6.97 -8.18 -5.42
C VAL A 10 5.66 -8.96 -5.35
N THR A 11 5.54 -9.88 -4.40
CA THR A 11 4.35 -10.72 -4.23
C THR A 11 3.15 -9.91 -3.73
N TYR A 12 3.37 -9.00 -2.79
CA TYR A 12 2.29 -8.15 -2.27
C TYR A 12 1.69 -7.25 -3.34
N GLY A 13 2.51 -6.62 -4.18
CA GLY A 13 2.03 -5.75 -5.24
C GLY A 13 1.04 -6.48 -6.15
N SER A 14 1.44 -7.63 -6.69
CA SER A 14 0.61 -8.46 -7.58
C SER A 14 -0.61 -9.03 -6.84
N THR A 15 -0.41 -9.68 -5.68
CA THR A 15 -1.50 -10.34 -4.93
C THR A 15 -2.52 -9.34 -4.41
N SER A 16 -2.06 -8.21 -3.86
CA SER A 16 -2.98 -7.16 -3.38
C SER A 16 -3.80 -6.55 -4.51
N HIS A 17 -3.18 -6.29 -5.66
CA HIS A 17 -3.86 -5.80 -6.85
C HIS A 17 -4.99 -6.75 -7.26
N ASP A 18 -4.70 -8.05 -7.39
CA ASP A 18 -5.68 -9.04 -7.77
C ASP A 18 -6.82 -9.20 -6.74
N LEU A 19 -6.51 -9.10 -5.46
CA LEU A 19 -7.50 -9.11 -4.38
C LEU A 19 -8.37 -7.85 -4.40
N VAL A 20 -7.80 -6.69 -4.72
CA VAL A 20 -8.55 -5.43 -4.88
C VAL A 20 -9.57 -5.56 -6.02
N HIS A 21 -9.15 -6.08 -7.15
CA HIS A 21 -9.99 -6.28 -8.34
C HIS A 21 -10.87 -7.53 -8.25
N ARG A 22 -10.69 -8.38 -7.24
CA ARG A 22 -11.37 -9.68 -7.09
C ARG A 22 -11.17 -10.62 -8.28
N SER A 23 -10.06 -10.49 -8.97
CA SER A 23 -9.70 -11.25 -10.17
C SER A 23 -9.32 -12.71 -9.87
N MET A 24 -9.03 -13.04 -8.60
CA MET A 24 -8.67 -14.40 -8.18
C MET A 24 -9.84 -15.39 -8.12
N GLY A 25 -11.06 -14.98 -8.42
CA GLY A 25 -12.24 -15.87 -8.41
C GLY A 25 -12.64 -16.40 -7.02
N LEU A 26 -12.17 -15.80 -5.94
CA LEU A 26 -12.44 -16.21 -4.57
C LEU A 26 -13.84 -15.77 -4.12
N PRO A 27 -14.49 -16.56 -3.22
CA PRO A 27 -15.70 -16.10 -2.53
C PRO A 27 -15.45 -14.78 -1.82
N GLY A 28 -16.43 -13.86 -1.83
CA GLY A 28 -16.25 -12.50 -1.32
C GLY A 28 -15.63 -12.42 0.08
N ARG A 29 -16.08 -13.27 1.03
CA ARG A 29 -15.51 -13.30 2.40
C ARG A 29 -14.05 -13.75 2.43
N ALA A 30 -13.68 -14.73 1.62
CA ALA A 30 -12.29 -15.20 1.53
C ALA A 30 -11.41 -14.12 0.92
N ASN A 31 -11.88 -13.44 -0.13
CA ASN A 31 -11.16 -12.33 -0.75
C ASN A 31 -10.91 -11.17 0.24
N GLU A 32 -11.93 -10.78 1.03
CA GLU A 32 -11.78 -9.77 2.07
C GLU A 32 -10.76 -10.18 3.14
N ALA A 33 -10.85 -11.40 3.64
CA ALA A 33 -9.93 -11.90 4.66
C ALA A 33 -8.48 -11.94 4.16
N LEU A 34 -8.27 -12.38 2.92
CA LEU A 34 -6.93 -12.41 2.32
C LEU A 34 -6.40 -11.00 2.05
N LEU A 35 -7.23 -10.07 1.56
CA LEU A 35 -6.82 -8.69 1.38
C LEU A 35 -6.36 -8.07 2.71
N CYS A 36 -7.16 -8.23 3.78
CA CYS A 36 -6.79 -7.77 5.11
C CYS A 36 -5.46 -8.40 5.57
N ALA A 37 -5.32 -9.71 5.45
CA ALA A 37 -4.13 -10.42 5.92
C ALA A 37 -2.87 -9.99 5.17
N VAL A 38 -2.91 -9.93 3.83
CA VAL A 38 -1.77 -9.52 2.98
C VAL A 38 -1.37 -8.09 3.26
N GLU A 39 -2.34 -7.17 3.32
CA GLU A 39 -2.05 -5.76 3.56
C GLU A 39 -1.60 -5.48 5.00
N LEU A 40 -2.11 -6.19 6.01
CA LEU A 40 -1.61 -6.10 7.38
C LEU A 40 -0.16 -6.59 7.50
N LEU A 41 0.23 -7.64 6.78
CA LEU A 41 1.64 -8.03 6.70
C LEU A 41 2.51 -6.93 6.08
N ALA A 42 1.97 -6.14 5.16
CA ALA A 42 2.65 -4.97 4.61
C ALA A 42 2.49 -3.71 5.47
N LEU A 43 1.89 -3.80 6.67
CA LEU A 43 1.57 -2.69 7.58
C LEU A 43 0.69 -1.62 6.94
N ARG A 44 -0.29 -2.05 6.16
CA ARG A 44 -1.22 -1.17 5.44
C ARG A 44 -2.67 -1.60 5.69
N SER A 45 -3.60 -0.70 5.40
CA SER A 45 -5.03 -1.01 5.39
C SER A 45 -5.47 -1.45 4.01
N GLY A 46 -5.95 -2.70 3.89
CA GLY A 46 -6.44 -3.27 2.65
C GLY A 46 -7.65 -2.53 2.08
N HIS A 47 -8.56 -2.10 2.95
CA HIS A 47 -9.74 -1.35 2.54
C HIS A 47 -9.41 0.09 2.13
N ALA A 48 -8.41 0.74 2.77
CA ALA A 48 -7.93 2.06 2.34
C ALA A 48 -7.23 1.96 0.98
N TYR A 49 -6.38 0.95 0.79
CA TYR A 49 -5.71 0.69 -0.48
C TYR A 49 -6.73 0.42 -1.58
N ARG A 50 -7.68 -0.51 -1.37
CA ARG A 50 -8.74 -0.79 -2.37
C ARG A 50 -9.50 0.48 -2.76
N ALA A 51 -9.89 1.28 -1.80
CA ALA A 51 -10.62 2.52 -2.08
C ALA A 51 -9.82 3.49 -2.95
N ALA A 52 -8.53 3.68 -2.62
CA ALA A 52 -7.63 4.55 -3.37
C ALA A 52 -7.33 4.01 -4.77
N HIS A 53 -7.05 2.71 -4.88
CA HIS A 53 -6.71 2.06 -6.14
C HIS A 53 -7.88 2.04 -7.14
N LEU A 54 -9.08 1.70 -6.70
CA LEU A 54 -10.26 1.79 -7.57
C LEU A 54 -10.60 3.23 -7.95
N HIS A 55 -10.31 4.19 -7.07
CA HIS A 55 -10.43 5.62 -7.40
C HIS A 55 -9.38 6.05 -8.42
N HIS A 56 -8.14 5.57 -8.30
CA HIS A 56 -7.07 5.78 -9.27
C HIS A 56 -7.52 5.36 -10.67
N HIS A 57 -8.02 4.14 -10.85
CA HIS A 57 -8.52 3.68 -12.16
C HIS A 57 -9.65 4.54 -12.72
N ALA A 58 -10.46 5.15 -11.86
CA ALA A 58 -11.59 6.00 -12.28
C ALA A 58 -11.18 7.45 -12.60
N THR A 59 -10.04 7.92 -12.09
CA THR A 59 -9.69 9.35 -12.12
C THR A 59 -8.33 9.66 -12.72
N TYR A 60 -7.49 8.65 -12.96
CA TYR A 60 -6.19 8.84 -13.62
C TYR A 60 -6.38 9.44 -15.03
N PRO A 61 -5.56 10.39 -15.44
CA PRO A 61 -4.45 11.06 -14.75
C PRO A 61 -4.85 12.34 -14.00
N GLY A 62 -6.08 12.44 -13.55
CA GLY A 62 -6.66 13.66 -12.97
C GLY A 62 -5.99 14.13 -11.66
N PRO A 63 -6.16 15.41 -11.30
CA PRO A 63 -5.52 15.98 -10.10
C PRO A 63 -6.08 15.41 -8.78
N GLY A 64 -7.26 14.79 -8.82
CA GLY A 64 -7.88 14.14 -7.65
C GLY A 64 -7.39 12.73 -7.37
N ASP A 65 -6.56 12.18 -8.24
CA ASP A 65 -5.97 10.87 -8.09
C ASP A 65 -4.83 10.90 -7.06
N ILE A 66 -5.08 10.25 -5.91
CA ILE A 66 -4.17 10.27 -4.78
C ILE A 66 -3.04 9.24 -4.93
N GLU A 67 -3.31 8.10 -5.56
CA GLU A 67 -2.33 7.05 -5.80
C GLU A 67 -1.42 7.39 -6.97
N GLY A 68 -1.98 7.92 -8.06
CA GLY A 68 -1.24 8.33 -9.25
C GLY A 68 -0.57 9.71 -9.14
N ALA A 69 -0.57 10.35 -7.98
CA ALA A 69 0.01 11.68 -7.82
C ALA A 69 1.50 11.73 -8.20
N ALA A 70 2.25 10.68 -7.89
CA ALA A 70 3.69 10.59 -8.16
C ALA A 70 4.02 10.59 -9.67
N ALA A 71 3.11 10.16 -10.54
CA ALA A 71 3.29 10.21 -12.00
C ALA A 71 3.47 11.65 -12.54
N ARG A 72 3.04 12.65 -11.77
CA ARG A 72 3.15 14.08 -12.11
C ARG A 72 4.29 14.79 -11.40
N MET A 73 5.15 14.05 -10.70
CA MET A 73 6.27 14.59 -9.91
C MET A 73 7.61 14.35 -10.61
N THR A 74 8.67 14.95 -10.08
CA THR A 74 10.03 14.59 -10.43
C THR A 74 10.42 13.28 -9.75
N PHE A 75 11.51 12.64 -10.18
CA PHE A 75 12.05 11.44 -9.54
C PHE A 75 12.23 11.62 -8.02
N LEU A 76 12.87 12.71 -7.60
CA LEU A 76 13.04 13.02 -6.17
C LEU A 76 11.71 13.35 -5.48
N GLY A 77 10.79 13.97 -6.20
CA GLY A 77 9.42 14.23 -5.72
C GLY A 77 8.68 12.93 -5.44
N SER A 78 8.76 11.95 -6.33
CA SER A 78 8.10 10.64 -6.14
C SER A 78 8.68 9.85 -4.96
N LEU A 79 9.99 9.95 -4.70
CA LEU A 79 10.60 9.37 -3.51
C LEU A 79 10.15 10.08 -2.23
N ALA A 80 10.10 11.43 -2.24
CA ALA A 80 9.60 12.21 -1.10
C ALA A 80 8.12 11.92 -0.83
N ASP A 81 7.32 11.69 -1.87
CA ASP A 81 5.90 11.33 -1.77
C ASP A 81 5.68 10.04 -0.97
N GLY A 82 6.58 9.08 -1.10
CA GLY A 82 6.55 7.81 -0.36
C GLY A 82 6.52 7.98 1.16
N LEU A 83 7.08 9.05 1.70
CA LEU A 83 7.05 9.34 3.14
C LEU A 83 5.62 9.59 3.64
N THR A 84 4.74 10.10 2.80
CA THR A 84 3.40 10.53 3.18
C THR A 84 2.27 9.76 2.51
N LEU A 85 2.54 8.99 1.46
CA LEU A 85 1.54 8.31 0.66
C LEU A 85 0.58 7.48 1.52
N GLN A 86 1.11 6.61 2.38
CA GLN A 86 0.29 5.71 3.19
C GLN A 86 -0.63 6.49 4.14
N TYR A 87 -0.11 7.54 4.76
CA TYR A 87 -0.91 8.43 5.60
C TYR A 87 -2.01 9.15 4.79
N ARG A 88 -1.69 9.65 3.61
CA ARG A 88 -2.65 10.36 2.73
C ARG A 88 -3.75 9.42 2.25
N VAL A 89 -3.39 8.21 1.81
CA VAL A 89 -4.36 7.18 1.39
C VAL A 89 -5.30 6.82 2.53
N TYR A 90 -4.75 6.58 3.72
CA TYR A 90 -5.54 6.26 4.92
C TYR A 90 -6.48 7.40 5.31
N ALA A 91 -5.97 8.65 5.42
CA ALA A 91 -6.76 9.82 5.76
C ALA A 91 -7.85 10.11 4.71
N TRP A 92 -7.56 9.91 3.45
CA TRP A 92 -8.49 10.07 2.35
C TRP A 92 -9.61 9.01 2.42
N ALA A 93 -9.27 7.74 2.64
CA ALA A 93 -10.25 6.66 2.78
C ALA A 93 -11.21 6.90 3.96
N LEU A 94 -10.68 7.37 5.10
CA LEU A 94 -11.50 7.73 6.27
C LEU A 94 -12.50 8.84 5.96
N ARG A 95 -12.13 9.84 5.15
CA ARG A 95 -13.02 10.95 4.76
C ARG A 95 -14.13 10.51 3.81
N ARG A 96 -13.89 9.52 2.97
CA ARG A 96 -14.88 8.96 2.04
C ARG A 96 -15.98 8.15 2.73
N GLY A 97 -15.75 7.68 3.96
CA GLY A 97 -16.75 7.06 4.83
C GLY A 97 -17.16 5.64 4.46
N LYS A 98 -16.93 5.18 3.24
CA LYS A 98 -17.17 3.80 2.82
C LYS A 98 -16.15 2.89 3.51
N ASP A 99 -16.61 1.78 4.06
CA ASP A 99 -15.78 0.78 4.76
C ASP A 99 -14.96 1.35 5.95
N ARG A 100 -15.37 2.51 6.50
CA ARG A 100 -14.64 3.21 7.56
C ARG A 100 -14.30 2.34 8.75
N ARG A 101 -15.20 1.41 9.15
CA ARG A 101 -14.96 0.49 10.28
C ARG A 101 -13.79 -0.44 10.02
N TRP A 102 -13.67 -0.94 8.80
CA TRP A 102 -12.55 -1.75 8.36
C TRP A 102 -11.26 -0.95 8.34
N VAL A 103 -11.27 0.22 7.72
CA VAL A 103 -10.09 1.10 7.66
C VAL A 103 -9.58 1.43 9.07
N VAL A 104 -10.47 1.78 10.01
CA VAL A 104 -10.08 2.05 11.40
C VAL A 104 -9.51 0.80 12.07
N GLY A 105 -10.20 -0.36 11.95
CA GLY A 105 -9.76 -1.61 12.56
C GLY A 105 -8.39 -2.06 12.05
N GLU A 106 -8.17 -1.99 10.75
CA GLU A 106 -6.89 -2.32 10.12
C GLU A 106 -5.77 -1.34 10.54
N GLY A 107 -6.09 -0.04 10.64
CA GLY A 107 -5.14 0.95 11.15
C GLY A 107 -4.73 0.69 12.60
N VAL A 108 -5.69 0.35 13.46
CA VAL A 108 -5.41 -0.07 14.85
C VAL A 108 -4.54 -1.33 14.88
N ALA A 109 -4.83 -2.31 14.02
CA ALA A 109 -4.03 -3.54 13.92
C ALA A 109 -2.59 -3.24 13.46
N CYS A 110 -2.39 -2.36 12.47
CA CYS A 110 -1.05 -1.94 12.05
C CYS A 110 -0.26 -1.28 13.20
N VAL A 111 -0.89 -0.39 13.95
CA VAL A 111 -0.26 0.24 15.13
C VAL A 111 0.06 -0.79 16.20
N ALA A 112 -0.85 -1.73 16.47
CA ALA A 112 -0.64 -2.81 17.44
C ALA A 112 0.50 -3.74 17.03
N LEU A 113 0.61 -4.09 15.74
CA LEU A 113 1.73 -4.88 15.21
C LEU A 113 3.07 -4.15 15.37
N ALA A 114 3.11 -2.86 15.05
CA ALA A 114 4.32 -2.06 15.22
C ALA A 114 4.71 -1.92 16.70
N ALA A 115 3.76 -1.60 17.59
CA ALA A 115 3.99 -1.50 19.03
C ALA A 115 4.42 -2.85 19.63
N GLY A 116 3.76 -3.94 19.23
CA GLY A 116 4.11 -5.30 19.66
C GLY A 116 5.53 -5.68 19.21
N SER A 117 5.95 -5.29 18.02
CA SER A 117 7.32 -5.54 17.54
C SER A 117 8.39 -4.85 18.39
N VAL A 118 8.09 -3.62 18.87
CA VAL A 118 8.97 -2.89 19.79
C VAL A 118 8.96 -3.54 21.18
N ALA A 119 7.81 -3.94 21.68
CA ALA A 119 7.68 -4.61 22.99
C ALA A 119 8.43 -5.96 23.03
N LEU A 120 8.58 -6.63 21.88
CA LEU A 120 9.30 -7.90 21.76
C LEU A 120 10.81 -7.75 21.59
N LEU A 121 11.35 -6.54 21.47
CA LEU A 121 12.80 -6.29 21.32
C LEU A 121 13.66 -7.00 22.36
N PRO A 122 13.30 -7.10 23.67
CA PRO A 122 14.10 -7.81 24.65
C PRO A 122 14.20 -9.33 24.39
N VAL A 123 13.26 -9.89 23.63
CA VAL A 123 13.20 -11.33 23.31
C VAL A 123 13.84 -11.58 21.95
N THR A 124 13.50 -10.78 20.95
CA THR A 124 14.03 -10.90 19.58
C THR A 124 13.88 -9.58 18.81
N PRO A 125 14.90 -9.13 18.08
CA PRO A 125 14.80 -7.97 17.21
C PRO A 125 14.11 -8.27 15.86
N ALA A 126 13.81 -9.53 15.55
CA ALA A 126 13.37 -9.95 14.23
C ALA A 126 12.11 -9.22 13.76
N PHE A 127 11.13 -9.04 14.66
CA PHE A 127 9.87 -8.35 14.32
C PHE A 127 10.08 -6.85 14.10
N ALA A 128 10.91 -6.20 14.92
CA ALA A 128 11.23 -4.78 14.75
C ALA A 128 12.00 -4.53 13.44
N ILE A 129 12.94 -5.42 13.10
CA ILE A 129 13.65 -5.35 11.81
C ILE A 129 12.67 -5.54 10.65
N TYR A 130 11.72 -6.50 10.75
CA TYR A 130 10.69 -6.68 9.73
C TYR A 130 9.86 -5.40 9.53
N VAL A 131 9.34 -4.83 10.61
CA VAL A 131 8.56 -3.58 10.57
C VAL A 131 9.37 -2.43 9.94
N ALA A 132 10.63 -2.25 10.36
CA ALA A 132 11.50 -1.21 9.79
C ALA A 132 11.73 -1.40 8.28
N LEU A 133 11.94 -2.64 7.83
CA LEU A 133 12.10 -2.96 6.42
C LEU A 133 10.81 -2.74 5.61
N MET A 134 9.64 -3.08 6.18
CA MET A 134 8.36 -2.84 5.53
C MET A 134 8.08 -1.33 5.39
N VAL A 135 8.37 -0.54 6.42
CA VAL A 135 8.24 0.92 6.38
C VAL A 135 9.20 1.51 5.35
N ALA A 136 10.49 1.12 5.38
CA ALA A 136 11.48 1.61 4.42
C ALA A 136 11.11 1.23 2.97
N GLY A 137 10.63 0.00 2.75
CA GLY A 137 10.17 -0.44 1.43
C GLY A 137 8.96 0.33 0.92
N SER A 138 8.08 0.79 1.82
CA SER A 138 6.91 1.57 1.41
C SER A 138 7.27 2.93 0.79
N TRP A 139 8.46 3.46 1.04
CA TRP A 139 8.93 4.73 0.45
C TRP A 139 9.10 4.67 -1.06
N VAL A 140 9.46 3.51 -1.59
CA VAL A 140 9.66 3.36 -3.04
C VAL A 140 8.38 3.04 -3.80
N ILE A 141 7.26 2.78 -3.12
CA ILE A 141 5.99 2.43 -3.74
C ILE A 141 5.57 3.48 -4.78
N PRO A 142 5.46 4.79 -4.48
CA PRO A 142 5.04 5.77 -5.50
C PRO A 142 5.95 5.81 -6.72
N LEU A 143 7.25 5.60 -6.51
CA LEU A 143 8.21 5.54 -7.60
C LEU A 143 7.92 4.36 -8.54
N VAL A 144 7.75 3.16 -7.99
CA VAL A 144 7.64 1.92 -8.78
C VAL A 144 6.23 1.63 -9.28
N THR A 145 5.19 2.12 -8.60
CA THR A 145 3.80 1.83 -8.97
C THR A 145 3.14 2.97 -9.74
N SER A 146 3.68 4.19 -9.64
CA SER A 146 3.05 5.38 -10.21
C SER A 146 3.98 6.16 -11.12
N TYR A 147 5.18 6.53 -10.65
CA TYR A 147 6.11 7.34 -11.44
C TYR A 147 6.66 6.57 -12.64
N LEU A 148 7.29 5.40 -12.42
CA LEU A 148 7.93 4.63 -13.50
C LEU A 148 6.96 4.09 -14.57
N PRO A 149 5.77 3.53 -14.19
CA PRO A 149 4.84 3.01 -15.19
C PRO A 149 4.10 4.09 -15.98
N HIS A 150 3.99 5.30 -15.41
CA HIS A 150 3.17 6.37 -15.97
C HIS A 150 4.02 7.60 -16.33
N ASP A 151 5.29 7.41 -16.67
CA ASP A 151 6.17 8.51 -17.03
C ASP A 151 5.49 9.45 -18.04
N ALA A 152 5.13 10.65 -17.58
CA ALA A 152 4.41 11.66 -18.35
C ALA A 152 5.22 12.24 -19.53
N THR A 153 6.48 11.83 -19.69
CA THR A 153 7.32 12.25 -20.83
C THR A 153 6.99 11.51 -22.11
N GLY A 154 6.02 10.57 -22.08
CA GLY A 154 5.51 9.92 -23.29
C GLY A 154 6.44 8.90 -23.94
N ALA A 155 7.49 8.47 -23.25
CA ALA A 155 8.45 7.52 -23.79
C ALA A 155 7.95 6.06 -23.76
N THR A 156 6.88 5.76 -23.01
CA THR A 156 6.29 4.42 -22.99
C THR A 156 4.77 4.50 -22.83
N GLU A 157 4.06 4.68 -23.93
CA GLU A 157 2.70 4.15 -24.01
C GLU A 157 2.81 2.62 -24.08
N LEU A 158 2.75 1.97 -22.95
CA LEU A 158 2.43 0.55 -22.90
C LEU A 158 0.92 0.44 -23.13
N THR A 159 0.53 0.32 -24.39
CA THR A 159 -0.81 -0.14 -24.81
C THR A 159 -1.09 -1.55 -24.32
#